data_a2b50691d4951d6c86c76af05fb0477a
#
_entry.id   a2b50691d4951d6c86c76af05fb0477a
#
_cell.length_a   1.000
_cell.length_b   1.000
_cell.length_c   1.000
_cell.angle_alpha   90.00
_cell.angle_beta   90.00
_cell.angle_gamma   90.00
#
_symmetry.space_group_name_H-M   'P 1'
#
loop_
_entity.id
_entity.type
_entity.pdbx_description
1 polymer ?
#
loop_
_entity_poly.entity_id
_entity_poly.type
_entity_poly.pdbx_seq_one_letter_code
_entity_poly.pdbx_strand_id
1 'polypeptide(L)'
;MTTYVYNEHDENQVLTMRNKLKKKKRKRRINFVLIVLFLIFLVIFLFGDMSKVKKITVSGCHLTSAEEIIERLPVKSKQTYFFKVNKKQVETEVEKMIFVEKATVTKDLIGNIKIRIKENNASLYGYINNILYVADQDGIFEQDQQQKWISYVQRCPQMMNFDEEHFQSFVKAYVKLPSVVQNQISSIVFEPDE
;
A
#
# COMPACT_ATOMS: atom_id res chain seq x y z
N MET A 1 47.93 39.91 -66.89
CA MET A 1 48.42 38.71 -66.17
C MET A 1 48.23 39.00 -64.68
N THR A 2 47.09 38.49 -64.12
CA THR A 2 46.70 38.77 -62.71
C THR A 2 47.25 37.64 -61.88
N THR A 3 48.30 37.91 -61.09
CA THR A 3 48.89 36.95 -60.17
C THR A 3 47.99 36.86 -58.93
N TYR A 4 47.31 35.80 -58.73
CA TYR A 4 46.61 35.53 -57.48
C TYR A 4 47.64 35.26 -56.40
N VAL A 5 47.80 36.18 -55.48
CA VAL A 5 48.59 35.94 -54.25
C VAL A 5 47.80 35.00 -53.38
N TYR A 6 48.24 33.76 -53.32
CA TYR A 6 47.64 32.69 -52.47
C TYR A 6 47.93 33.03 -51.00
N ASN A 7 46.90 33.31 -50.20
CA ASN A 7 47.08 33.81 -48.86
C ASN A 7 47.05 32.67 -47.89
N GLU A 8 48.19 32.19 -47.45
CA GLU A 8 48.40 31.08 -46.50
C GLU A 8 47.61 31.28 -45.16
N HIS A 9 47.28 32.54 -44.87
CA HIS A 9 46.52 32.94 -43.68
C HIS A 9 45.04 32.50 -43.78
N ASP A 10 44.42 32.50 -44.95
CA ASP A 10 43.04 32.10 -45.18
C ASP A 10 42.86 30.57 -45.09
N GLU A 11 43.85 29.80 -45.54
CA GLU A 11 43.81 28.33 -45.42
C GLU A 11 43.89 27.88 -43.96
N ASN A 12 44.72 28.50 -43.16
CA ASN A 12 44.83 28.22 -41.74
C ASN A 12 43.54 28.57 -40.97
N GLN A 13 42.85 29.63 -41.34
CA GLN A 13 41.54 29.99 -40.76
C GLN A 13 40.48 28.96 -41.13
N VAL A 14 40.40 28.52 -42.37
CA VAL A 14 39.45 27.53 -42.85
C VAL A 14 39.69 26.17 -42.16
N LEU A 15 40.95 25.75 -42.01
CA LEU A 15 41.31 24.50 -41.30
C LEU A 15 40.96 24.57 -39.83
N THR A 16 41.17 25.70 -39.15
CA THR A 16 40.82 25.89 -37.75
C THR A 16 39.29 25.86 -37.55
N MET A 17 38.53 26.50 -38.42
CA MET A 17 37.06 26.46 -38.42
C MET A 17 36.53 25.06 -38.66
N ARG A 18 37.07 24.34 -39.68
CA ARG A 18 36.70 22.92 -39.91
C ARG A 18 36.97 22.05 -38.71
N ASN A 19 38.11 22.22 -38.05
CA ASN A 19 38.45 21.47 -36.84
C ASN A 19 37.56 21.82 -35.66
N LYS A 20 37.19 23.08 -35.46
CA LYS A 20 36.19 23.51 -34.47
C LYS A 20 34.84 22.90 -34.74
N LEU A 21 34.36 22.88 -35.98
CA LEU A 21 33.08 22.24 -36.36
C LEU A 21 33.11 20.73 -36.17
N LYS A 22 34.20 20.05 -36.55
CA LYS A 22 34.39 18.62 -36.30
C LYS A 22 34.37 18.30 -34.80
N LYS A 23 35.07 19.09 -33.95
CA LYS A 23 35.05 18.95 -32.50
C LYS A 23 33.65 19.17 -31.94
N LYS A 24 32.90 20.18 -32.43
CA LYS A 24 31.52 20.45 -31.99
C LYS A 24 30.56 19.32 -32.36
N LYS A 25 30.65 18.76 -33.58
CA LYS A 25 29.87 17.60 -34.02
C LYS A 25 30.22 16.35 -33.22
N ARG A 26 31.50 16.10 -32.92
CA ARG A 26 31.95 14.97 -32.08
C ARG A 26 31.42 15.09 -30.66
N LYS A 27 31.48 16.29 -30.06
CA LYS A 27 30.97 16.58 -28.72
C LYS A 27 29.43 16.34 -28.66
N ARG A 28 28.68 16.79 -29.68
CA ARG A 28 27.23 16.50 -29.79
C ARG A 28 26.93 15.02 -29.88
N ARG A 29 27.68 14.23 -30.67
CA ARG A 29 27.51 12.78 -30.78
C ARG A 29 27.82 12.09 -29.46
N ILE A 30 28.89 12.48 -28.76
CA ILE A 30 29.21 11.92 -27.43
C ILE A 30 28.12 12.23 -26.43
N ASN A 31 27.63 13.48 -26.37
CA ASN A 31 26.54 13.82 -25.48
C ASN A 31 25.25 13.03 -25.79
N PHE A 32 24.94 12.83 -27.07
CA PHE A 32 23.79 12.02 -27.48
C PHE A 32 23.94 10.56 -27.01
N VAL A 33 25.10 9.96 -27.23
CA VAL A 33 25.38 8.59 -26.75
C VAL A 33 25.29 8.51 -25.23
N LEU A 34 25.80 9.50 -24.48
CA LEU A 34 25.68 9.52 -23.03
C LEU A 34 24.22 9.62 -22.57
N ILE A 35 23.40 10.41 -23.25
CA ILE A 35 21.96 10.51 -22.94
C ILE A 35 21.27 9.15 -23.19
N VAL A 36 21.56 8.51 -24.31
CA VAL A 36 21.00 7.18 -24.62
C VAL A 36 21.42 6.13 -23.59
N LEU A 37 22.71 6.11 -23.23
CA LEU A 37 23.21 5.21 -22.18
C LEU A 37 22.55 5.49 -20.82
N PHE A 38 22.37 6.76 -20.47
CA PHE A 38 21.66 7.16 -19.25
C PHE A 38 20.20 6.69 -19.26
N LEU A 39 19.50 6.82 -20.39
CA LEU A 39 18.12 6.33 -20.52
C LEU A 39 18.05 4.81 -20.39
N ILE A 40 18.96 4.06 -21.02
CA ILE A 40 19.05 2.62 -20.89
C ILE A 40 19.32 2.23 -19.43
N PHE A 41 20.26 2.88 -18.76
CA PHE A 41 20.55 2.68 -17.35
C PHE A 41 19.31 2.95 -16.48
N LEU A 42 18.59 4.02 -16.76
CA LEU A 42 17.37 4.39 -16.04
C LEU A 42 16.26 3.32 -16.21
N VAL A 43 16.10 2.78 -17.41
CA VAL A 43 15.15 1.69 -17.66
C VAL A 43 15.56 0.44 -16.88
N ILE A 44 16.83 0.01 -16.95
CA ILE A 44 17.32 -1.15 -16.20
C ILE A 44 17.15 -0.93 -14.69
N PHE A 45 17.42 0.27 -14.19
CA PHE A 45 17.24 0.63 -12.78
C PHE A 45 15.78 0.57 -12.35
N LEU A 46 14.85 1.11 -13.15
CA LEU A 46 13.42 1.14 -12.81
C LEU A 46 12.75 -0.23 -12.88
N PHE A 47 13.17 -1.09 -13.80
CA PHE A 47 12.58 -2.43 -13.99
C PHE A 47 13.41 -3.57 -13.40
N GLY A 48 14.56 -3.26 -12.81
CA GLY A 48 15.38 -4.23 -12.11
C GLY A 48 14.86 -4.57 -10.70
N ASP A 49 15.45 -5.59 -10.09
CA ASP A 49 15.10 -6.05 -8.73
C ASP A 49 15.35 -4.98 -7.65
N MET A 50 16.23 -4.02 -7.94
CA MET A 50 16.50 -2.90 -7.03
C MET A 50 15.31 -1.95 -6.83
N SER A 51 14.39 -1.93 -7.80
CA SER A 51 13.15 -1.12 -7.74
C SER A 51 11.97 -1.82 -7.08
N LYS A 52 12.16 -3.05 -6.63
CA LYS A 52 11.10 -3.81 -5.94
C LYS A 52 11.04 -3.44 -4.47
N VAL A 53 9.87 -3.62 -3.87
CA VAL A 53 9.66 -3.50 -2.41
C VAL A 53 10.59 -4.48 -1.71
N LYS A 54 11.47 -3.98 -0.85
CA LYS A 54 12.45 -4.80 -0.11
C LYS A 54 11.83 -5.46 1.11
N LYS A 55 11.18 -4.66 1.94
CA LYS A 55 10.58 -5.12 3.19
C LYS A 55 9.27 -4.39 3.46
N ILE A 56 8.30 -5.13 3.99
CA ILE A 56 7.06 -4.59 4.55
C ILE A 56 7.11 -4.84 6.05
N THR A 57 6.86 -3.81 6.84
CA THR A 57 6.81 -3.89 8.30
C THR A 57 5.49 -3.32 8.77
N VAL A 58 4.79 -4.05 9.62
CA VAL A 58 3.54 -3.63 10.25
C VAL A 58 3.80 -3.40 11.73
N SER A 59 3.18 -2.39 12.31
CA SER A 59 3.29 -2.04 13.73
C SER A 59 1.97 -1.51 14.27
N GLY A 60 1.75 -1.68 15.59
CA GLY A 60 0.51 -1.28 16.26
C GLY A 60 -0.54 -2.38 16.30
N CYS A 61 -0.16 -3.64 16.02
CA CYS A 61 -1.03 -4.81 16.08
C CYS A 61 -1.01 -5.43 17.48
N HIS A 62 -2.19 -5.62 18.06
CA HIS A 62 -2.43 -6.35 19.30
C HIS A 62 -3.51 -7.43 19.15
N LEU A 63 -4.56 -7.11 18.40
CA LEU A 63 -5.69 -8.01 18.09
C LEU A 63 -5.50 -8.73 16.76
N THR A 64 -4.83 -8.08 15.81
CA THR A 64 -4.50 -8.63 14.49
C THR A 64 -3.04 -9.02 14.42
N SER A 65 -2.69 -10.01 13.59
CA SER A 65 -1.29 -10.38 13.38
C SER A 65 -0.69 -9.57 12.22
N ALA A 66 0.57 -9.17 12.38
CA ALA A 66 1.29 -8.45 11.33
C ALA A 66 1.43 -9.31 10.05
N GLU A 67 1.60 -10.62 10.22
CA GLU A 67 1.71 -11.60 9.15
C GLU A 67 0.42 -11.69 8.35
N GLU A 68 -0.73 -11.78 9.03
CA GLU A 68 -2.04 -11.84 8.40
C GLU A 68 -2.33 -10.59 7.56
N ILE A 69 -1.97 -9.42 8.08
CA ILE A 69 -2.09 -8.17 7.33
C ILE A 69 -1.21 -8.20 6.09
N ILE A 70 0.06 -8.62 6.21
CA ILE A 70 0.99 -8.70 5.08
C ILE A 70 0.49 -9.67 4.01
N GLU A 71 -0.12 -10.79 4.40
CA GLU A 71 -0.68 -11.76 3.47
C GLU A 71 -1.87 -11.23 2.67
N ARG A 72 -2.73 -10.44 3.28
CA ARG A 72 -3.90 -9.84 2.62
C ARG A 72 -3.56 -8.62 1.75
N LEU A 73 -2.34 -8.05 1.88
CA LEU A 73 -1.94 -6.89 1.10
C LEU A 73 -1.85 -7.18 -0.41
N PRO A 74 -2.28 -6.23 -1.26
CA PRO A 74 -2.07 -6.31 -2.71
C PRO A 74 -0.60 -6.12 -3.10
N VAL A 75 0.26 -5.77 -2.15
CA VAL A 75 1.69 -5.50 -2.32
C VAL A 75 2.50 -6.62 -1.69
N LYS A 76 3.40 -7.22 -2.47
CA LYS A 76 4.28 -8.29 -1.98
C LYS A 76 5.74 -7.86 -2.03
N SER A 77 6.49 -8.18 -0.97
CA SER A 77 7.95 -7.96 -0.91
C SER A 77 8.65 -8.73 -2.05
N LYS A 78 9.66 -8.13 -2.65
CA LYS A 78 10.47 -8.66 -3.76
C LYS A 78 9.70 -8.96 -5.08
N GLN A 79 8.40 -8.70 -5.12
CA GLN A 79 7.56 -8.94 -6.31
C GLN A 79 7.00 -7.62 -6.87
N THR A 80 6.52 -6.75 -6.01
CA THR A 80 5.88 -5.50 -6.42
C THR A 80 6.91 -4.40 -6.61
N TYR A 81 6.82 -3.67 -7.72
CA TYR A 81 7.66 -2.49 -7.95
C TYR A 81 7.28 -1.37 -6.99
N PHE A 82 8.28 -0.81 -6.29
CA PHE A 82 8.10 0.19 -5.25
C PHE A 82 7.40 1.47 -5.74
N PHE A 83 7.67 1.91 -6.97
CA PHE A 83 7.04 3.10 -7.55
C PHE A 83 5.56 2.89 -7.92
N LYS A 84 5.13 1.62 -8.15
CA LYS A 84 3.73 1.27 -8.41
C LYS A 84 2.87 1.21 -7.15
N VAL A 85 3.48 1.19 -5.97
CA VAL A 85 2.74 1.10 -4.71
C VAL A 85 2.00 2.41 -4.43
N ASN A 86 0.69 2.35 -4.48
CA ASN A 86 -0.20 3.44 -4.08
C ASN A 86 -0.49 3.33 -2.56
N LYS A 87 -0.01 4.32 -1.79
CA LYS A 87 -0.17 4.34 -0.33
C LYS A 87 -1.64 4.30 0.08
N LYS A 88 -2.49 5.16 -0.53
CA LYS A 88 -3.92 5.23 -0.21
C LYS A 88 -4.63 3.92 -0.48
N GLN A 89 -4.31 3.25 -1.58
CA GLN A 89 -4.89 1.95 -1.88
C GLN A 89 -4.52 0.92 -0.82
N VAL A 90 -3.26 0.89 -0.39
CA VAL A 90 -2.81 -0.02 0.68
C VAL A 90 -3.50 0.32 2.01
N GLU A 91 -3.58 1.61 2.38
CA GLU A 91 -4.31 2.08 3.57
C GLU A 91 -5.76 1.61 3.55
N THR A 92 -6.49 1.88 2.46
CA THR A 92 -7.89 1.47 2.30
C THR A 92 -8.10 -0.05 2.38
N GLU A 93 -7.18 -0.85 1.81
CA GLU A 93 -7.30 -2.31 1.88
C GLU A 93 -7.03 -2.84 3.30
N VAL A 94 -6.13 -2.21 4.03
CA VAL A 94 -5.86 -2.57 5.44
C VAL A 94 -7.01 -2.12 6.34
N GLU A 95 -7.60 -0.95 6.11
CA GLU A 95 -8.73 -0.41 6.87
C GLU A 95 -10.05 -1.19 6.67
N LYS A 96 -10.12 -2.09 5.68
CA LYS A 96 -11.24 -3.05 5.53
C LYS A 96 -11.11 -4.27 6.42
N MET A 97 -9.95 -4.47 7.05
CA MET A 97 -9.73 -5.63 7.93
C MET A 97 -10.35 -5.36 9.29
N ILE A 98 -10.87 -6.42 9.89
CA ILE A 98 -11.44 -6.33 11.23
C ILE A 98 -10.42 -5.79 12.24
N PHE A 99 -10.89 -4.99 13.18
CA PHE A 99 -10.11 -4.31 14.22
C PHE A 99 -9.11 -3.27 13.70
N VAL A 100 -9.21 -2.81 12.47
CA VAL A 100 -8.37 -1.73 11.97
C VAL A 100 -9.17 -0.44 11.84
N GLU A 101 -9.03 0.47 12.80
CA GLU A 101 -9.63 1.81 12.74
C GLU A 101 -8.95 2.68 11.68
N LYS A 102 -7.60 2.61 11.64
CA LYS A 102 -6.82 3.44 10.72
C LYS A 102 -5.50 2.80 10.38
N ALA A 103 -5.12 2.87 9.10
CA ALA A 103 -3.81 2.49 8.62
C ALA A 103 -3.06 3.71 8.08
N THR A 104 -1.77 3.81 8.34
CA THR A 104 -0.89 4.84 7.78
C THR A 104 0.31 4.18 7.12
N VAL A 105 0.45 4.41 5.82
CA VAL A 105 1.51 3.83 5.01
C VAL A 105 2.61 4.85 4.74
N THR A 106 3.83 4.53 5.13
CA THR A 106 5.01 5.31 4.82
C THR A 106 5.98 4.51 3.96
N LYS A 107 6.60 5.17 3.00
CA LYS A 107 7.60 4.61 2.08
C LYS A 107 8.93 5.31 2.37
N ASP A 108 10.00 4.57 2.54
CA ASP A 108 11.34 5.14 2.64
C ASP A 108 12.05 5.15 1.28
N LEU A 109 13.19 5.83 1.20
CA LEU A 109 13.97 5.95 -0.04
C LEU A 109 14.71 4.65 -0.41
N ILE A 110 14.75 3.68 0.49
CA ILE A 110 15.51 2.44 0.33
C ILE A 110 14.64 1.32 -0.25
N GLY A 111 13.31 1.55 -0.36
CA GLY A 111 12.35 0.58 -0.89
C GLY A 111 11.59 -0.20 0.19
N ASN A 112 11.59 0.25 1.45
CA ASN A 112 10.78 -0.37 2.48
C ASN A 112 9.43 0.35 2.61
N ILE A 113 8.43 -0.42 3.00
CA ILE A 113 7.08 0.04 3.34
C ILE A 113 6.86 -0.22 4.82
N LYS A 114 6.46 0.82 5.55
CA LYS A 114 6.07 0.74 6.95
C LYS A 114 4.59 1.07 7.05
N ILE A 115 3.83 0.17 7.65
CA ILE A 115 2.40 0.31 7.91
C ILE A 115 2.23 0.44 9.41
N ARG A 116 1.66 1.56 9.85
CA ARG A 116 1.29 1.75 11.25
C ARG A 116 -0.23 1.62 11.34
N ILE A 117 -0.68 0.78 12.25
CA ILE A 117 -2.09 0.51 12.49
C ILE A 117 -2.49 1.14 13.82
N LYS A 118 -3.67 1.75 13.82
CA LYS A 118 -4.45 2.04 15.01
C LYS A 118 -5.59 1.02 15.04
N GLU A 119 -5.60 0.18 16.05
CA GLU A 119 -6.62 -0.84 16.19
C GLU A 119 -7.90 -0.28 16.82
N ASN A 120 -9.00 -0.87 16.40
CA ASN A 120 -10.34 -0.68 16.92
C ASN A 120 -10.69 -1.77 17.94
N ASN A 121 -11.73 -1.57 18.75
CA ASN A 121 -12.17 -2.57 19.72
C ASN A 121 -13.25 -3.47 19.12
N ALA A 122 -13.38 -4.67 19.71
CA ALA A 122 -14.56 -5.51 19.49
C ALA A 122 -15.82 -4.79 20.00
N SER A 123 -16.92 -4.98 19.30
CA SER A 123 -18.20 -4.37 19.56
C SER A 123 -19.28 -5.40 19.92
N LEU A 124 -19.37 -6.47 19.16
CA LEU A 124 -20.34 -7.55 19.31
C LEU A 124 -19.69 -8.91 18.99
N TYR A 125 -20.25 -9.95 19.53
CA TYR A 125 -19.91 -11.31 19.10
C TYR A 125 -21.13 -12.24 19.16
N GLY A 126 -21.08 -13.33 18.44
CA GLY A 126 -22.11 -14.37 18.47
C GLY A 126 -21.60 -15.70 17.93
N TYR A 127 -22.37 -16.75 18.14
CA TYR A 127 -22.09 -18.06 17.58
C TYR A 127 -23.14 -18.41 16.53
N ILE A 128 -22.68 -18.70 15.33
CA ILE A 128 -23.52 -19.18 14.23
C ILE A 128 -22.96 -20.54 13.82
N ASN A 129 -23.75 -21.58 13.92
CA ASN A 129 -23.32 -22.97 13.66
C ASN A 129 -22.03 -23.36 14.41
N ASN A 130 -21.91 -22.97 15.68
CA ASN A 130 -20.74 -23.18 16.54
C ASN A 130 -19.45 -22.45 16.08
N ILE A 131 -19.53 -21.57 15.11
CA ILE A 131 -18.42 -20.72 14.68
C ILE A 131 -18.58 -19.37 15.36
N LEU A 132 -17.49 -18.85 15.96
CA LEU A 132 -17.47 -17.52 16.55
C LEU A 132 -17.45 -16.46 15.44
N TYR A 133 -18.39 -15.53 15.48
CA TYR A 133 -18.43 -14.32 14.68
C TYR A 133 -18.16 -13.13 15.58
N VAL A 134 -17.27 -12.27 15.16
CA VAL A 134 -16.89 -11.07 15.90
C VAL A 134 -17.08 -9.86 15.02
N ALA A 135 -17.61 -8.79 15.59
CA ALA A 135 -17.70 -7.50 14.92
C ALA A 135 -16.94 -6.43 15.70
N ASP A 136 -16.37 -5.47 14.98
CA ASP A 136 -15.71 -4.31 15.56
C ASP A 136 -16.63 -3.07 15.65
N GLN A 137 -16.10 -1.96 16.15
CA GLN A 137 -16.85 -0.71 16.31
C GLN A 137 -17.20 -0.02 14.99
N ASP A 138 -16.56 -0.36 13.88
CA ASP A 138 -16.86 0.14 12.54
C ASP A 138 -17.90 -0.74 11.80
N GLY A 139 -18.30 -1.84 12.43
CA GLY A 139 -19.29 -2.78 11.88
C GLY A 139 -18.70 -3.75 10.87
N ILE A 140 -17.38 -3.89 10.85
CA ILE A 140 -16.69 -4.95 10.13
C ILE A 140 -16.77 -6.20 10.97
N PHE A 141 -17.14 -7.33 10.35
CA PHE A 141 -17.24 -8.60 11.07
C PHE A 141 -16.51 -9.72 10.32
N GLU A 142 -16.02 -10.68 11.07
CA GLU A 142 -15.26 -11.82 10.54
C GLU A 142 -15.53 -13.08 11.38
N GLN A 143 -15.41 -14.24 10.72
CA GLN A 143 -15.46 -15.54 11.38
C GLN A 143 -14.13 -15.83 12.08
N ASP A 144 -14.21 -16.27 13.33
CA ASP A 144 -13.06 -16.74 14.09
C ASP A 144 -13.16 -18.26 14.37
N GLN A 145 -12.80 -19.05 13.38
CA GLN A 145 -12.83 -20.52 13.50
C GLN A 145 -11.85 -21.04 14.55
N GLN A 146 -10.78 -20.30 14.83
CA GLN A 146 -9.73 -20.68 15.78
C GLN A 146 -9.97 -20.13 17.18
N GLN A 147 -11.05 -19.35 17.36
CA GLN A 147 -11.40 -18.67 18.61
C GLN A 147 -10.27 -17.80 19.20
N LYS A 148 -9.43 -17.23 18.34
CA LYS A 148 -8.28 -16.40 18.73
C LYS A 148 -8.70 -15.12 19.47
N TRP A 149 -9.92 -14.64 19.20
CA TRP A 149 -10.43 -13.38 19.79
C TRP A 149 -11.36 -13.58 20.97
N ILE A 150 -11.62 -14.83 21.39
CA ILE A 150 -12.61 -15.14 22.45
C ILE A 150 -12.33 -14.34 23.74
N SER A 151 -11.06 -14.19 24.14
CA SER A 151 -10.69 -13.45 25.35
C SER A 151 -10.98 -11.95 25.27
N TYR A 152 -11.01 -11.39 24.07
CA TYR A 152 -11.26 -9.96 23.82
C TYR A 152 -12.74 -9.63 23.77
N VAL A 153 -13.57 -10.58 23.29
CA VAL A 153 -15.00 -10.35 23.06
C VAL A 153 -15.88 -10.67 24.26
N GLN A 154 -15.37 -11.36 25.29
CA GLN A 154 -16.16 -11.73 26.47
C GLN A 154 -16.82 -10.57 27.21
N ARG A 155 -16.36 -9.35 26.99
CA ARG A 155 -16.94 -8.13 27.59
C ARG A 155 -17.90 -7.41 26.66
N CYS A 156 -18.02 -7.89 25.43
CA CYS A 156 -18.94 -7.33 24.46
C CYS A 156 -20.32 -7.97 24.56
N PRO A 157 -21.39 -7.33 24.11
CA PRO A 157 -22.71 -7.94 24.02
C PRO A 157 -22.69 -9.19 23.14
N GLN A 158 -23.32 -10.25 23.62
CA GLN A 158 -23.46 -11.50 22.89
C GLN A 158 -24.74 -11.50 22.06
N MET A 159 -24.62 -11.89 20.80
CA MET A 159 -25.74 -12.11 19.89
C MET A 159 -26.10 -13.60 19.89
N MET A 160 -27.38 -13.94 20.13
CA MET A 160 -27.90 -15.28 20.23
C MET A 160 -29.01 -15.51 19.19
N ASN A 161 -29.07 -16.71 18.65
CA ASN A 161 -30.07 -17.17 17.67
C ASN A 161 -30.04 -16.42 16.32
N PHE A 162 -28.95 -15.77 15.99
CA PHE A 162 -28.76 -15.11 14.70
C PHE A 162 -28.25 -16.09 13.64
N ASP A 163 -28.72 -15.94 12.42
CA ASP A 163 -28.02 -16.41 11.23
C ASP A 163 -27.04 -15.34 10.72
N GLU A 164 -26.29 -15.65 9.68
CA GLU A 164 -25.26 -14.76 9.17
C GLU A 164 -25.85 -13.46 8.57
N GLU A 165 -26.97 -13.55 7.86
CA GLU A 165 -27.61 -12.41 7.22
C GLU A 165 -28.17 -11.42 8.25
N HIS A 166 -28.89 -11.93 9.23
CA HIS A 166 -29.44 -11.12 10.33
C HIS A 166 -28.34 -10.58 11.23
N PHE A 167 -27.27 -11.36 11.48
CA PHE A 167 -26.10 -10.89 12.21
C PHE A 167 -25.48 -9.67 11.52
N GLN A 168 -25.20 -9.78 10.20
CA GLN A 168 -24.64 -8.69 9.42
C GLN A 168 -25.51 -7.43 9.45
N SER A 169 -26.80 -7.60 9.24
CA SER A 169 -27.75 -6.49 9.21
C SER A 169 -27.84 -5.80 10.56
N PHE A 170 -27.84 -6.56 11.64
CA PHE A 170 -27.90 -6.05 13.00
C PHE A 170 -26.61 -5.30 13.38
N VAL A 171 -25.44 -5.86 13.10
CA VAL A 171 -24.15 -5.21 13.36
C VAL A 171 -24.12 -3.80 12.74
N LYS A 172 -24.55 -3.66 11.48
CA LYS A 172 -24.61 -2.36 10.80
C LYS A 172 -25.57 -1.35 11.44
N ALA A 173 -26.62 -1.84 12.09
CA ALA A 173 -27.56 -1.01 12.83
C ALA A 173 -27.01 -0.65 14.22
N TYR A 174 -26.44 -1.64 14.92
CA TYR A 174 -25.91 -1.49 16.27
C TYR A 174 -24.78 -0.46 16.38
N VAL A 175 -23.82 -0.46 15.46
CA VAL A 175 -22.70 0.47 15.49
C VAL A 175 -23.10 1.94 15.28
N LYS A 176 -24.33 2.17 14.79
CA LYS A 176 -24.91 3.52 14.66
C LYS A 176 -25.58 4.02 15.94
N LEU A 177 -25.80 3.15 16.92
CA LEU A 177 -26.38 3.56 18.19
C LEU A 177 -25.41 4.44 18.97
N PRO A 178 -25.90 5.40 19.75
CA PRO A 178 -25.07 6.15 20.68
C PRO A 178 -24.35 5.19 21.66
N SER A 179 -23.11 5.49 21.99
CA SER A 179 -22.31 4.66 22.91
C SER A 179 -22.95 4.45 24.28
N VAL A 180 -23.72 5.42 24.75
CA VAL A 180 -24.51 5.31 25.99
C VAL A 180 -25.53 4.17 25.90
N VAL A 181 -26.17 3.96 24.75
CA VAL A 181 -27.12 2.87 24.52
C VAL A 181 -26.36 1.55 24.37
N GLN A 182 -25.30 1.53 23.57
CA GLN A 182 -24.49 0.33 23.39
C GLN A 182 -23.99 -0.25 24.73
N ASN A 183 -23.53 0.64 25.65
CA ASN A 183 -22.99 0.26 26.95
C ASN A 183 -24.04 -0.30 27.93
N GLN A 184 -25.34 -0.20 27.62
CA GLN A 184 -26.42 -0.76 28.43
C GLN A 184 -26.87 -2.15 27.96
N ILE A 185 -26.40 -2.58 26.80
CA ILE A 185 -26.77 -3.84 26.19
C ILE A 185 -25.76 -4.90 26.59
N SER A 186 -26.20 -6.00 27.18
CA SER A 186 -25.34 -7.12 27.54
C SER A 186 -25.53 -8.35 26.63
N SER A 187 -26.72 -8.50 26.08
CA SER A 187 -27.04 -9.58 25.14
C SER A 187 -28.19 -9.21 24.23
N ILE A 188 -28.23 -9.81 23.07
CA ILE A 188 -29.24 -9.57 22.04
C ILE A 188 -29.72 -10.94 21.55
N VAL A 189 -31.00 -11.17 21.59
CA VAL A 189 -31.63 -12.41 21.10
C VAL A 189 -32.44 -12.11 19.86
N PHE A 190 -32.20 -12.84 18.80
CA PHE A 190 -33.04 -12.80 17.61
C PHE A 190 -34.23 -13.73 17.78
N GLU A 191 -35.42 -13.20 17.66
CA GLU A 191 -36.67 -13.94 17.62
C GLU A 191 -37.30 -13.65 16.26
N PRO A 192 -37.43 -14.67 15.36
CA PRO A 192 -38.11 -14.49 14.10
C PRO A 192 -39.59 -14.23 14.35
N ASP A 193 -40.17 -13.26 13.65
CA ASP A 193 -41.63 -13.05 13.69
C ASP A 193 -42.35 -14.30 13.16
N GLU A 194 -43.33 -14.80 13.89
CA GLU A 194 -44.18 -15.94 13.49
C GLU A 194 -45.07 -15.65 12.29
#